data_d5261eb48bf6c2db0936fee723d89335
#
_entry.id   d5261eb48bf6c2db0936fee723d89335
#
_cell.length_a   1.000
_cell.length_b   1.000
_cell.length_c   1.000
_cell.angle_alpha   90.00
_cell.angle_beta   90.00
_cell.angle_gamma   90.00
#
_symmetry.space_group_name_H-M   'P 1'
#
loop_
_entity.id
_entity.type
_entity.pdbx_description
1 polymer ?
#
loop_
_entity_poly.entity_id
_entity_poly.type
_entity_poly.pdbx_seq_one_letter_code
_entity_poly.pdbx_strand_id
1 'polypeptide(L)'
;MSSLFTQDLFTQRRNYEDGNVRIGQLDRIWYDYSRNAFYISDGVTPGGILIGAGGGGGYGYNTRLVTTASYTVVPTDYYVGVNYAGVCTITLPVSANGDKVIIKDESGLCSVNNIILSGNVDNDPGGAILAIDNGGIHMIYRDGWRII
;
A
#
# COMPACT_ATOMS: atom_id res chain seq x y z
N MET A 1 -38.03 31.71 4.75
CA MET A 1 -37.37 30.46 5.23
C MET A 1 -35.88 30.59 4.94
N SER A 2 -35.12 30.98 5.91
CA SER A 2 -33.68 31.19 5.79
C SER A 2 -32.97 29.84 5.85
N SER A 3 -32.10 29.56 4.92
CA SER A 3 -31.39 28.30 4.81
C SER A 3 -30.41 28.12 5.96
N LEU A 4 -30.74 27.26 6.90
CA LEU A 4 -29.92 26.83 8.02
C LEU A 4 -28.69 25.99 7.61
N PHE A 5 -28.52 25.74 6.29
CA PHE A 5 -27.49 24.80 5.79
C PHE A 5 -26.12 25.42 5.49
N THR A 6 -26.02 26.75 5.40
CA THR A 6 -24.77 27.39 4.95
C THR A 6 -23.93 28.00 6.06
N GLN A 7 -24.42 28.16 7.27
CA GLN A 7 -23.67 28.77 8.36
C GLN A 7 -22.88 27.77 9.23
N ASP A 8 -23.27 26.51 9.28
CA ASP A 8 -22.64 25.53 10.19
C ASP A 8 -21.38 24.87 9.64
N LEU A 9 -21.14 24.92 8.33
CA LEU A 9 -19.95 24.32 7.71
C LEU A 9 -18.68 25.14 7.93
N PHE A 10 -18.78 26.44 8.23
CA PHE A 10 -17.63 27.33 8.30
C PHE A 10 -17.38 27.96 9.67
N THR A 11 -18.23 27.81 10.65
CA THR A 11 -18.11 28.49 11.95
C THR A 11 -17.53 27.63 13.07
N GLN A 12 -17.22 26.39 12.85
CA GLN A 12 -16.51 25.60 13.85
C GLN A 12 -14.98 25.65 13.67
N ARG A 13 -14.41 26.84 13.62
CA ARG A 13 -13.07 27.08 14.13
C ARG A 13 -13.11 26.98 15.67
N ARG A 14 -13.32 25.79 16.19
CA ARG A 14 -13.20 25.55 17.62
C ARG A 14 -11.90 24.82 17.87
N ASN A 15 -11.20 25.35 18.86
CA ASN A 15 -9.90 24.96 19.34
C ASN A 15 -9.65 23.44 19.25
N TYR A 16 -8.51 23.12 18.69
CA TYR A 16 -7.90 21.84 18.47
C TYR A 16 -7.98 20.85 19.68
N GLU A 17 -7.96 21.38 20.90
CA GLU A 17 -7.98 20.57 22.12
C GLU A 17 -9.35 19.92 22.40
N ASP A 18 -10.43 20.47 21.89
CA ASP A 18 -11.80 19.93 22.07
C ASP A 18 -12.16 18.82 21.07
N GLY A 19 -11.50 18.75 19.93
CA GLY A 19 -11.81 17.79 18.86
C GLY A 19 -11.51 16.32 19.22
N ASN A 20 -10.52 16.11 20.09
CA ASN A 20 -10.08 14.75 20.46
C ASN A 20 -10.93 14.09 21.55
N VAL A 21 -11.71 14.85 22.28
CA VAL A 21 -12.50 14.37 23.43
C VAL A 21 -14.00 14.49 23.21
N ARG A 22 -14.42 15.18 22.16
CA ARG A 22 -15.82 15.45 21.89
C ARG A 22 -16.40 14.44 20.91
N ILE A 23 -17.51 13.83 21.30
CA ILE A 23 -18.34 13.04 20.38
C ILE A 23 -19.16 14.03 19.56
N GLY A 24 -18.95 14.03 18.25
CA GLY A 24 -19.69 14.88 17.32
C GLY A 24 -21.08 14.33 17.00
N GLN A 25 -21.92 15.15 16.39
CA GLN A 25 -23.19 14.68 15.84
C GLN A 25 -22.93 13.70 14.69
N LEU A 26 -23.70 12.60 14.62
CA LEU A 26 -23.58 11.59 13.58
C LEU A 26 -23.55 12.22 12.17
N ASP A 27 -22.72 11.65 11.30
CA ASP A 27 -22.53 12.03 9.89
C ASP A 27 -21.96 13.45 9.64
N ARG A 28 -21.44 14.10 10.66
CA ARG A 28 -20.80 15.40 10.51
C ARG A 28 -19.35 15.24 10.08
N ILE A 29 -18.96 15.96 9.01
CA ILE A 29 -17.59 15.97 8.48
C ILE A 29 -16.92 17.29 8.88
N TRP A 30 -15.66 17.22 9.31
CA TRP A 30 -14.82 18.39 9.55
C TRP A 30 -13.38 18.16 9.11
N TYR A 31 -12.65 19.23 8.90
CA TYR A 31 -11.24 19.22 8.60
C TYR A 31 -10.41 19.62 9.83
N ASP A 32 -9.47 18.77 10.20
CA ASP A 32 -8.50 19.05 11.27
C ASP A 32 -7.23 19.63 10.66
N TYR A 33 -7.03 20.94 10.87
CA TYR A 33 -5.88 21.66 10.33
C TYR A 33 -4.54 21.23 10.92
N SER A 34 -4.51 20.72 12.13
CA SER A 34 -3.28 20.31 12.80
C SER A 34 -2.82 18.93 12.33
N ARG A 35 -3.77 18.06 11.99
CA ARG A 35 -3.52 16.74 11.46
C ARG A 35 -3.58 16.70 9.93
N ASN A 36 -3.95 17.84 9.32
CA ASN A 36 -4.13 17.97 7.86
C ASN A 36 -5.03 16.88 7.29
N ALA A 37 -6.20 16.63 7.91
CA ALA A 37 -7.05 15.50 7.60
C ALA A 37 -8.54 15.78 7.81
N PHE A 38 -9.39 15.07 7.05
CA PHE A 38 -10.83 15.08 7.23
C PHE A 38 -11.27 13.96 8.16
N TYR A 39 -12.25 14.27 9.01
CA TYR A 39 -12.88 13.33 9.93
C TYR A 39 -14.39 13.32 9.74
N ILE A 40 -15.03 12.19 10.04
CA ILE A 40 -16.48 12.04 10.14
C ILE A 40 -16.87 11.58 11.54
N SER A 41 -17.94 12.13 12.08
CA SER A 41 -18.50 11.64 13.34
C SER A 41 -19.39 10.44 13.11
N ASP A 42 -19.12 9.38 13.85
CA ASP A 42 -19.98 8.20 13.98
C ASP A 42 -20.97 8.30 15.15
N GLY A 43 -20.98 9.46 15.83
CA GLY A 43 -21.82 9.70 17.01
C GLY A 43 -21.35 8.98 18.29
N VAL A 44 -20.22 8.27 18.27
CA VAL A 44 -19.70 7.45 19.38
C VAL A 44 -18.23 7.71 19.66
N THR A 45 -17.41 7.83 18.63
CA THR A 45 -15.95 7.97 18.77
C THR A 45 -15.56 9.41 19.06
N PRO A 46 -14.90 9.70 20.20
CA PRO A 46 -14.33 11.02 20.45
C PRO A 46 -13.31 11.40 19.38
N GLY A 47 -13.44 12.60 18.80
CA GLY A 47 -12.57 13.05 17.72
C GLY A 47 -12.93 12.49 16.33
N GLY A 48 -13.93 11.63 16.23
CA GLY A 48 -14.44 11.06 14.99
C GLY A 48 -13.51 10.05 14.31
N ILE A 49 -13.96 9.55 13.18
CA ILE A 49 -13.23 8.61 12.33
C ILE A 49 -12.53 9.38 11.20
N LEU A 50 -11.26 9.13 11.00
CA LEU A 50 -10.49 9.73 9.90
C LEU A 50 -11.05 9.27 8.55
N ILE A 51 -11.46 10.22 7.71
CA ILE A 51 -11.88 9.93 6.34
C ILE A 51 -10.62 9.76 5.50
N GLY A 52 -10.49 8.62 4.84
CA GLY A 52 -9.32 8.33 4.03
C GLY A 52 -8.12 7.80 4.80
N ALA A 53 -8.32 7.24 6.02
CA ALA A 53 -7.31 6.50 6.76
C ALA A 53 -6.88 5.18 6.07
N GLY A 54 -7.16 5.05 4.82
CA GLY A 54 -6.57 4.05 3.94
C GLY A 54 -5.26 4.52 3.35
N GLY A 55 -4.23 4.68 4.19
CA GLY A 55 -2.88 5.00 3.74
C GLY A 55 -2.62 6.50 3.58
N GLY A 56 -1.58 6.99 4.24
CA GLY A 56 -1.10 8.37 4.16
C GLY A 56 -1.01 8.88 2.74
N GLY A 57 -1.49 10.08 2.55
CA GLY A 57 -1.63 10.75 1.27
C GLY A 57 -0.32 10.94 0.52
N GLY A 58 0.01 10.01 -0.24
CA GLY A 58 0.91 10.01 -1.35
C GLY A 58 0.51 8.78 -2.15
N TYR A 59 0.42 8.89 -3.44
CA TYR A 59 0.36 7.74 -4.33
C TYR A 59 1.72 7.00 -4.30
N GLY A 60 2.26 6.81 -3.10
CA GLY A 60 3.49 6.07 -2.87
C GLY A 60 3.18 4.58 -2.88
N TYR A 61 3.66 3.90 -3.88
CA TYR A 61 3.70 2.45 -3.89
C TYR A 61 4.62 1.96 -2.77
N ASN A 62 4.20 0.96 -2.00
CA ASN A 62 5.08 0.35 -1.01
C ASN A 62 6.26 -0.31 -1.69
N THR A 63 7.44 0.05 -1.22
CA THR A 63 8.70 -0.51 -1.70
C THR A 63 9.34 -1.37 -0.63
N ARG A 64 9.92 -2.48 -1.02
CA ARG A 64 10.66 -3.40 -0.16
C ARG A 64 12.07 -3.60 -0.69
N LEU A 65 13.07 -3.41 0.16
CA LEU A 65 14.44 -3.83 -0.12
C LEU A 65 14.71 -5.19 0.53
N VAL A 66 15.11 -6.17 -0.28
CA VAL A 66 15.47 -7.52 0.15
C VAL A 66 16.98 -7.67 0.08
N THR A 67 17.59 -7.93 1.24
CA THR A 67 19.04 -8.12 1.40
C THR A 67 19.38 -9.52 1.94
N THR A 68 18.44 -10.46 1.78
CA THR A 68 18.53 -11.85 2.29
C THR A 68 18.28 -12.85 1.17
N ALA A 69 18.65 -14.11 1.42
CA ALA A 69 18.49 -15.19 0.43
C ALA A 69 17.02 -15.54 0.11
N SER A 70 16.06 -15.06 0.89
CA SER A 70 14.65 -15.33 0.64
C SER A 70 13.73 -14.22 1.16
N TYR A 71 12.60 -14.04 0.50
CA TYR A 71 11.54 -13.14 0.92
C TYR A 71 10.17 -13.65 0.42
N THR A 72 9.14 -13.51 1.23
CA THR A 72 7.75 -13.77 0.80
C THR A 72 7.04 -12.44 0.58
N VAL A 73 6.56 -12.21 -0.63
CA VAL A 73 5.79 -11.01 -0.98
C VAL A 73 4.53 -10.95 -0.13
N VAL A 74 4.24 -9.76 0.40
CA VAL A 74 3.00 -9.49 1.14
C VAL A 74 2.05 -8.62 0.29
N PRO A 75 0.72 -8.65 0.54
CA PRO A 75 -0.27 -7.97 -0.32
C PRO A 75 -0.06 -6.46 -0.47
N THR A 76 0.68 -5.84 0.43
CA THR A 76 1.01 -4.41 0.37
C THR A 76 2.25 -4.08 -0.44
N ASP A 77 3.06 -5.07 -0.83
CA ASP A 77 4.26 -4.83 -1.62
C ASP A 77 3.89 -4.53 -3.08
N TYR A 78 4.35 -3.42 -3.57
CA TYR A 78 4.24 -3.06 -4.98
C TYR A 78 5.57 -3.21 -5.72
N TYR A 79 6.67 -2.84 -5.05
CA TYR A 79 8.02 -2.92 -5.60
C TYR A 79 8.93 -3.65 -4.61
N VAL A 80 9.59 -4.69 -5.09
CA VAL A 80 10.54 -5.50 -4.33
C VAL A 80 11.89 -5.45 -5.03
N GLY A 81 12.77 -4.61 -4.52
CA GLY A 81 14.17 -4.52 -4.97
C GLY A 81 15.02 -5.57 -4.27
N VAL A 82 15.70 -6.41 -5.01
CA VAL A 82 16.61 -7.43 -4.47
C VAL A 82 18.05 -6.94 -4.59
N ASN A 83 18.65 -6.63 -3.45
CA ASN A 83 20.06 -6.25 -3.33
C ASN A 83 20.78 -7.28 -2.44
N TYR A 84 20.94 -8.49 -2.97
CA TYR A 84 21.60 -9.60 -2.29
C TYR A 84 22.67 -10.21 -3.19
N ALA A 85 23.85 -10.47 -2.63
CA ALA A 85 25.02 -10.97 -3.35
C ALA A 85 25.03 -12.51 -3.56
N GLY A 86 23.86 -13.15 -3.52
CA GLY A 86 23.67 -14.59 -3.73
C GLY A 86 22.34 -14.86 -4.42
N VAL A 87 22.06 -16.12 -4.70
CA VAL A 87 20.74 -16.54 -5.21
C VAL A 87 19.67 -16.18 -4.19
N CYS A 88 18.63 -15.48 -4.64
CA CYS A 88 17.50 -15.05 -3.81
C CYS A 88 16.20 -15.71 -4.28
N THR A 89 15.44 -16.28 -3.36
CA THR A 89 14.11 -16.83 -3.65
C THR A 89 13.03 -15.86 -3.17
N ILE A 90 12.22 -15.37 -4.11
CA ILE A 90 11.03 -14.57 -3.85
C ILE A 90 9.80 -15.46 -3.95
N THR A 91 9.13 -15.68 -2.84
CA THR A 91 7.89 -16.47 -2.80
C THR A 91 6.71 -15.58 -3.13
N LEU A 92 5.94 -15.97 -4.15
CA LEU A 92 4.74 -15.29 -4.62
C LEU A 92 3.50 -15.97 -4.01
N PRO A 93 2.77 -15.35 -3.11
CA PRO A 93 1.57 -15.94 -2.51
C PRO A 93 0.40 -15.92 -3.50
N VAL A 94 -0.66 -16.66 -3.15
CA VAL A 94 -1.99 -16.41 -3.72
C VAL A 94 -2.42 -14.99 -3.33
N SER A 95 -2.99 -14.24 -4.25
CA SER A 95 -3.34 -12.84 -4.07
C SER A 95 -4.74 -12.53 -4.62
N ALA A 96 -5.20 -11.29 -4.54
CA ALA A 96 -6.45 -10.89 -5.14
C ALA A 96 -6.27 -10.53 -6.63
N ASN A 97 -7.26 -10.84 -7.45
CA ASN A 97 -7.22 -10.48 -8.88
C ASN A 97 -7.05 -8.95 -9.03
N GLY A 98 -6.02 -8.57 -9.77
CA GLY A 98 -5.63 -7.17 -9.98
C GLY A 98 -4.45 -6.71 -9.13
N ASP A 99 -4.02 -7.46 -8.12
CA ASP A 99 -2.80 -7.15 -7.37
C ASP A 99 -1.59 -7.16 -8.30
N LYS A 100 -0.67 -6.24 -8.05
CA LYS A 100 0.53 -6.05 -8.87
C LYS A 100 1.77 -6.06 -8.00
N VAL A 101 2.85 -6.63 -8.54
CA VAL A 101 4.17 -6.54 -7.94
C VAL A 101 5.24 -6.39 -9.02
N ILE A 102 6.27 -5.64 -8.71
CA ILE A 102 7.48 -5.50 -9.51
C ILE A 102 8.63 -6.12 -8.72
N ILE A 103 9.32 -7.08 -9.30
CA ILE A 103 10.55 -7.64 -8.75
C ILE A 103 11.72 -7.10 -9.57
N LYS A 104 12.69 -6.50 -8.90
CA LYS A 104 13.81 -5.81 -9.54
C LYS A 104 15.15 -6.30 -8.97
N ASP A 105 16.09 -6.62 -9.82
CA ASP A 105 17.50 -6.75 -9.40
C ASP A 105 18.10 -5.36 -9.17
N GLU A 106 18.46 -5.08 -7.92
CA GLU A 106 19.19 -3.88 -7.51
C GLU A 106 20.66 -4.17 -7.19
N SER A 107 21.05 -5.45 -7.17
CA SER A 107 22.45 -5.84 -6.98
C SER A 107 23.29 -5.67 -8.24
N GLY A 108 22.66 -5.76 -9.40
CA GLY A 108 23.36 -5.80 -10.70
C GLY A 108 24.11 -7.09 -10.94
N LEU A 109 23.78 -8.18 -10.22
CA LEU A 109 24.49 -9.46 -10.28
C LEU A 109 23.58 -10.64 -10.64
N CYS A 110 22.38 -10.37 -11.15
CA CYS A 110 21.34 -11.38 -11.36
C CYS A 110 21.74 -12.43 -12.43
N SER A 111 22.62 -12.11 -13.35
CA SER A 111 23.14 -13.06 -14.33
C SER A 111 23.98 -14.19 -13.68
N VAL A 112 24.56 -13.92 -12.52
CA VAL A 112 25.37 -14.89 -11.74
C VAL A 112 24.57 -15.39 -10.53
N ASN A 113 23.83 -14.53 -9.87
CA ASN A 113 23.05 -14.77 -8.67
C ASN A 113 21.56 -14.58 -8.97
N ASN A 114 20.93 -15.55 -9.59
CA ASN A 114 19.58 -15.45 -10.10
C ASN A 114 18.56 -15.14 -8.97
N ILE A 115 17.52 -14.39 -9.33
CA ILE A 115 16.32 -14.25 -8.50
C ILE A 115 15.30 -15.28 -8.97
N ILE A 116 14.96 -16.20 -8.06
CA ILE A 116 14.00 -17.30 -8.32
C ILE A 116 12.63 -16.83 -7.81
N LEU A 117 11.64 -16.78 -8.68
CA LEU A 117 10.25 -16.50 -8.35
C LEU A 117 9.52 -17.82 -8.10
N SER A 118 9.24 -18.13 -6.84
CA SER A 118 8.53 -19.35 -6.44
C SER A 118 7.04 -19.11 -6.34
N GLY A 119 6.26 -19.84 -7.12
CA GLY A 119 4.80 -19.72 -7.18
C GLY A 119 4.29 -20.04 -8.59
N ASN A 120 2.98 -19.97 -8.81
CA ASN A 120 2.40 -20.18 -10.15
C ASN A 120 2.56 -18.88 -10.98
N VAL A 121 3.48 -18.91 -11.94
CA VAL A 121 3.75 -17.79 -12.87
C VAL A 121 3.44 -18.24 -14.29
N ASP A 122 2.55 -17.54 -14.99
CA ASP A 122 2.10 -17.86 -16.36
C ASP A 122 1.65 -19.32 -16.56
N ASN A 123 0.97 -19.87 -15.54
CA ASN A 123 0.54 -21.27 -15.42
C ASN A 123 1.69 -22.28 -15.21
N ASP A 124 2.91 -21.83 -14.98
CA ASP A 124 4.00 -22.70 -14.55
C ASP A 124 4.07 -22.72 -13.01
N PRO A 125 3.76 -23.88 -12.36
CA PRO A 125 3.88 -24.02 -10.92
C PRO A 125 5.33 -23.99 -10.42
N GLY A 126 6.31 -24.17 -11.32
CA GLY A 126 7.74 -24.01 -11.03
C GLY A 126 8.19 -22.56 -10.88
N GLY A 127 7.33 -21.63 -11.27
CA GLY A 127 7.61 -20.20 -11.15
C GLY A 127 8.40 -19.63 -12.34
N ALA A 128 9.25 -18.64 -12.06
CA ALA A 128 10.07 -17.98 -13.07
C ALA A 128 11.46 -17.64 -12.49
N ILE A 129 12.41 -17.36 -13.39
CA ILE A 129 13.76 -16.95 -13.02
C ILE A 129 14.10 -15.62 -13.70
N LEU A 130 14.50 -14.64 -12.90
CA LEU A 130 15.15 -13.43 -13.40
C LEU A 130 16.66 -13.64 -13.37
N ALA A 131 17.30 -13.56 -14.55
CA ALA A 131 18.73 -13.85 -14.75
C ALA A 131 19.44 -12.75 -15.55
N ILE A 132 18.92 -11.53 -15.52
CA ILE A 132 19.45 -10.38 -16.25
C ILE A 132 19.86 -9.32 -15.24
N ASP A 133 21.12 -8.89 -15.29
CA ASP A 133 21.65 -7.83 -14.44
C ASP A 133 20.84 -6.54 -14.58
N ASN A 134 20.47 -5.98 -13.45
CA ASN A 134 19.57 -4.84 -13.37
C ASN A 134 18.22 -5.07 -14.06
N GLY A 135 17.84 -6.33 -14.28
CA GLY A 135 16.56 -6.72 -14.86
C GLY A 135 15.40 -6.52 -13.87
N GLY A 136 14.18 -6.59 -14.38
CA GLY A 136 12.97 -6.54 -13.56
C GLY A 136 11.82 -7.27 -14.24
N ILE A 137 10.91 -7.79 -13.44
CA ILE A 137 9.71 -8.47 -13.87
C ILE A 137 8.52 -7.74 -13.28
N HIS A 138 7.59 -7.32 -14.13
CA HIS A 138 6.29 -6.76 -13.73
C HIS A 138 5.26 -7.87 -13.79
N MET A 139 4.46 -8.00 -12.74
CA MET A 139 3.45 -9.07 -12.67
C MET A 139 2.12 -8.52 -12.16
N ILE A 140 1.04 -9.17 -12.62
CA ILE A 140 -0.32 -8.98 -12.12
C ILE A 140 -0.90 -10.34 -11.73
N TYR A 141 -1.66 -10.38 -10.64
CA TYR A 141 -2.37 -11.59 -10.23
C TYR A 141 -3.72 -11.69 -10.95
N ARG A 142 -3.95 -12.82 -11.63
CA ARG A 142 -5.22 -13.19 -12.26
C ARG A 142 -5.32 -14.72 -12.30
N ASP A 143 -5.88 -15.31 -11.23
CA ASP A 143 -5.92 -16.77 -11.03
C ASP A 143 -4.53 -17.41 -11.12
N GLY A 144 -3.52 -16.68 -10.67
CA GLY A 144 -2.09 -16.93 -10.77
C GLY A 144 -1.36 -15.68 -11.22
N TRP A 145 -0.08 -15.59 -10.98
CA TRP A 145 0.75 -14.46 -11.39
C TRP A 145 0.98 -14.49 -12.90
N ARG A 146 0.89 -13.32 -13.55
CA ARG A 146 1.11 -13.12 -14.99
C ARG A 146 2.17 -12.06 -15.20
N ILE A 147 3.18 -12.36 -16.02
CA ILE A 147 4.18 -11.39 -16.46
C ILE A 147 3.53 -10.46 -17.49
N ILE A 148 3.76 -9.12 -17.33
CA ILE A 148 3.18 -8.07 -18.19
C ILE A 148 4.25 -7.08 -18.65
#